data_6c8abe596d812ac38fc8d35f90488147
#
_entry.id   6c8abe596d812ac38fc8d35f90488147
#
_cell.length_a   1.000
_cell.length_b   1.000
_cell.length_c   1.000
_cell.angle_alpha   90.00
_cell.angle_beta   90.00
_cell.angle_gamma   90.00
#
_symmetry.space_group_name_H-M   'P 1'
#
loop_
_entity.id
_entity.type
_entity.pdbx_description
1 polymer ?
#
loop_
_entity_poly.entity_id
_entity_poly.type
_entity_poly.pdbx_seq_one_letter_code
_entity_poly.pdbx_strand_id
1 'polypeptide(L)'
;MSANFGERLREIRKRRGLSQRELSQNSGVSLSLIRKLEQGEREDTRLETARQLASALKVPTTRLVAEHAEEPADAATVERWAPVHAVLAAPAQRDELEEAPTVTGVRDALQAAVPLFAHDRFVELGTALPSLLRDAEALTAIDPRGRPLRARLLELTGWLMTQTRQFDAAEMALARALDDATDRIQGASTVNTQCWLLLRRGKLADARKLAAQWADDVEPRMSRATPAELSTWGWLLLRLSAAAVRDNRSGEAEDALRLAHSAAVALGRECTPEGDFLRTFGPITVALKRTENAMVAGQPDKVLTLASHIPADSLKPSSNNRNRHLLDVANAHTQQRQYAEAVDIFNKIRAGSPQWLPNQRYARDILANIVGKRRTLTPDMRELADLVALPV
;
A
#
# COMPACT_ATOMS: atom_id res chain seq x y z
N MET A 1 25.35 5.61 19.87
CA MET A 1 24.60 6.45 18.89
C MET A 1 24.44 5.63 17.62
N SER A 2 23.23 5.47 17.11
CA SER A 2 23.00 4.78 15.83
C SER A 2 23.52 5.67 14.71
N ALA A 3 24.35 5.12 13.81
CA ALA A 3 24.88 5.84 12.65
C ALA A 3 23.70 6.38 11.80
N ASN A 4 23.74 7.64 11.38
CA ASN A 4 22.73 8.24 10.53
C ASN A 4 22.80 7.67 9.09
N PHE A 5 21.80 7.99 8.24
CA PHE A 5 21.74 7.50 6.86
C PHE A 5 23.03 7.83 6.07
N GLY A 6 23.50 9.06 6.15
CA GLY A 6 24.69 9.53 5.41
C GLY A 6 25.97 8.84 5.85
N GLU A 7 26.13 8.58 7.15
CA GLU A 7 27.26 7.84 7.69
C GLU A 7 27.30 6.39 7.19
N ARG A 8 26.14 5.69 7.24
CA ARG A 8 26.03 4.33 6.69
C ARG A 8 26.27 4.28 5.19
N LEU A 9 25.73 5.26 4.44
CA LEU A 9 25.95 5.38 3.00
C LEU A 9 27.46 5.51 2.71
N ARG A 10 28.13 6.44 3.37
CA ARG A 10 29.57 6.70 3.22
C ARG A 10 30.41 5.48 3.59
N GLU A 11 30.08 4.81 4.68
CA GLU A 11 30.80 3.60 5.14
C GLU A 11 30.68 2.47 4.11
N ILE A 12 29.45 2.14 3.67
CA ILE A 12 29.23 1.05 2.71
C ILE A 12 29.87 1.39 1.37
N ARG A 13 29.71 2.64 0.88
CA ARG A 13 30.37 3.07 -0.37
C ARG A 13 31.88 2.89 -0.32
N LYS A 14 32.52 3.35 0.77
CA LYS A 14 33.98 3.17 0.96
C LYS A 14 34.38 1.70 1.00
N ARG A 15 33.63 0.86 1.70
CA ARG A 15 33.88 -0.60 1.75
C ARG A 15 33.73 -1.25 0.36
N ARG A 16 32.91 -0.69 -0.53
CA ARG A 16 32.80 -1.14 -1.92
C ARG A 16 33.83 -0.52 -2.87
N GLY A 17 34.72 0.33 -2.36
CA GLY A 17 35.75 0.98 -3.15
C GLY A 17 35.25 2.02 -4.15
N LEU A 18 33.99 2.50 -4.00
CA LEU A 18 33.40 3.44 -4.94
C LEU A 18 33.67 4.88 -4.51
N SER A 19 33.97 5.76 -5.49
CA SER A 19 33.89 7.21 -5.32
C SER A 19 32.42 7.69 -5.32
N GLN A 20 32.16 8.87 -4.81
CA GLN A 20 30.82 9.49 -4.89
C GLN A 20 30.33 9.66 -6.34
N ARG A 21 31.25 9.94 -7.28
CA ARG A 21 30.93 10.08 -8.70
C ARG A 21 30.52 8.74 -9.33
N GLU A 22 31.24 7.67 -9.05
CA GLU A 22 30.88 6.32 -9.51
C GLU A 22 29.55 5.85 -8.89
N LEU A 23 29.33 6.13 -7.60
CA LEU A 23 28.03 5.84 -6.98
C LEU A 23 26.90 6.62 -7.66
N SER A 24 27.13 7.90 -8.00
CA SER A 24 26.15 8.70 -8.75
C SER A 24 25.84 8.10 -10.12
N GLN A 25 26.85 7.69 -10.86
CA GLN A 25 26.68 7.05 -12.18
C GLN A 25 25.93 5.72 -12.09
N ASN A 26 26.30 4.88 -11.13
CA ASN A 26 25.72 3.55 -10.95
C ASN A 26 24.29 3.55 -10.38
N SER A 27 23.96 4.57 -9.57
CA SER A 27 22.64 4.65 -8.92
C SER A 27 21.65 5.54 -9.68
N GLY A 28 22.11 6.40 -10.58
CA GLY A 28 21.30 7.45 -11.20
C GLY A 28 20.95 8.62 -10.25
N VAL A 29 21.43 8.59 -9.00
CA VAL A 29 21.23 9.64 -8.00
C VAL A 29 22.25 10.74 -8.21
N SER A 30 21.83 12.03 -8.18
CA SER A 30 22.73 13.14 -8.44
C SER A 30 23.89 13.21 -7.44
N LEU A 31 25.09 13.55 -7.95
CA LEU A 31 26.29 13.71 -7.13
C LEU A 31 26.10 14.73 -6.00
N SER A 32 25.35 15.82 -6.28
CA SER A 32 25.04 16.85 -5.29
C SER A 32 24.23 16.26 -4.12
N LEU A 33 23.22 15.42 -4.40
CA LEU A 33 22.42 14.79 -3.36
C LEU A 33 23.26 13.80 -2.53
N ILE A 34 24.10 12.99 -3.17
CA ILE A 34 25.01 12.04 -2.46
C ILE A 34 25.95 12.81 -1.52
N ARG A 35 26.50 13.93 -1.96
CA ARG A 35 27.37 14.77 -1.12
C ARG A 35 26.62 15.33 0.09
N LYS A 36 25.44 15.92 -0.10
CA LYS A 36 24.61 16.46 0.99
C LYS A 36 24.24 15.40 2.01
N LEU A 37 23.88 14.19 1.56
CA LEU A 37 23.59 13.07 2.44
C LEU A 37 24.80 12.64 3.26
N GLU A 38 25.97 12.45 2.61
CA GLU A 38 27.20 12.02 3.30
C GLU A 38 27.83 13.09 4.21
N GLN A 39 27.49 14.37 4.00
CA GLN A 39 27.94 15.49 4.82
C GLN A 39 27.00 15.82 5.97
N GLY A 40 25.81 15.16 6.01
CA GLY A 40 24.79 15.43 7.01
C GLY A 40 24.00 16.72 6.79
N GLU A 41 24.21 17.41 5.65
CA GLU A 41 23.40 18.58 5.26
C GLU A 41 21.95 18.18 4.97
N ARG A 42 21.72 16.89 4.74
CA ARG A 42 20.42 16.27 4.59
C ARG A 42 20.42 14.95 5.36
N GLU A 43 19.58 14.87 6.37
CA GLU A 43 19.56 13.73 7.30
C GLU A 43 18.84 12.51 6.73
N ASP A 44 17.92 12.70 5.76
CA ASP A 44 17.06 11.66 5.23
C ASP A 44 16.86 11.78 3.72
N THR A 45 16.38 10.70 3.10
CA THR A 45 16.03 10.65 1.68
C THR A 45 14.83 9.72 1.46
N ARG A 46 14.15 9.89 0.31
CA ARG A 46 13.04 9.03 -0.05
C ARG A 46 13.48 7.56 -0.16
N LEU A 47 12.60 6.63 0.24
CA LEU A 47 12.88 5.19 0.18
C LEU A 47 13.32 4.74 -1.22
N GLU A 48 12.76 5.32 -2.29
CA GLU A 48 13.16 5.04 -3.67
C GLU A 48 14.62 5.42 -3.92
N THR A 49 15.06 6.60 -3.47
CA THR A 49 16.46 7.03 -3.58
C THR A 49 17.38 6.14 -2.75
N ALA A 50 16.95 5.80 -1.52
CA ALA A 50 17.71 4.85 -0.67
C ALA A 50 17.84 3.48 -1.35
N ARG A 51 16.77 2.99 -2.00
CA ARG A 51 16.78 1.75 -2.75
C ARG A 51 17.74 1.79 -3.94
N GLN A 52 17.75 2.88 -4.72
CA GLN A 52 18.66 3.07 -5.86
C GLN A 52 20.12 3.07 -5.40
N LEU A 53 20.43 3.78 -4.31
CA LEU A 53 21.76 3.78 -3.72
C LEU A 53 22.17 2.40 -3.19
N ALA A 54 21.27 1.72 -2.48
CA ALA A 54 21.50 0.37 -1.97
C ALA A 54 21.71 -0.65 -3.09
N SER A 55 20.93 -0.55 -4.17
CA SER A 55 21.08 -1.39 -5.37
C SER A 55 22.46 -1.22 -6.01
N ALA A 56 22.91 0.03 -6.22
CA ALA A 56 24.23 0.33 -6.77
C ALA A 56 25.38 -0.19 -5.85
N LEU A 57 25.14 -0.20 -4.55
CA LEU A 57 26.07 -0.72 -3.54
C LEU A 57 25.95 -2.25 -3.35
N LYS A 58 24.99 -2.90 -4.00
CA LYS A 58 24.70 -4.35 -3.88
C LYS A 58 24.44 -4.76 -2.42
N VAL A 59 23.60 -4.01 -1.72
CA VAL A 59 23.17 -4.29 -0.34
C VAL A 59 21.65 -4.19 -0.22
N PRO A 60 21.03 -4.83 0.78
CA PRO A 60 19.64 -4.59 1.13
C PRO A 60 19.39 -3.11 1.45
N THR A 61 18.22 -2.59 1.06
CA THR A 61 17.83 -1.20 1.32
C THR A 61 17.81 -0.90 2.83
N THR A 62 17.37 -1.87 3.61
CA THR A 62 17.33 -1.81 5.09
C THR A 62 18.71 -1.61 5.73
N ARG A 63 19.80 -1.87 5.00
CA ARG A 63 21.15 -1.55 5.47
C ARG A 63 21.47 -0.06 5.47
N LEU A 64 20.83 0.71 4.60
CA LEU A 64 21.00 2.17 4.54
C LEU A 64 19.98 2.89 5.41
N VAL A 65 18.75 2.39 5.41
CA VAL A 65 17.60 3.00 6.10
C VAL A 65 17.46 2.37 7.49
N ALA A 66 17.53 3.17 8.57
CA ALA A 66 17.25 2.68 9.91
C ALA A 66 15.74 2.70 10.17
N GLU A 67 15.13 3.83 10.32
CA GLU A 67 13.69 4.06 10.38
C GLU A 67 13.41 5.36 9.66
N HIS A 68 12.41 5.38 8.76
CA HIS A 68 12.00 6.63 8.13
C HIS A 68 11.15 7.43 9.11
N ALA A 69 11.53 8.68 9.34
CA ALA A 69 10.62 9.64 9.96
C ALA A 69 9.42 9.83 9.01
N GLU A 70 8.23 9.65 9.55
CA GLU A 70 6.99 9.89 8.80
C GLU A 70 6.84 11.39 8.55
N GLU A 71 6.54 11.81 7.32
CA GLU A 71 6.13 13.18 7.08
C GLU A 71 4.81 13.44 7.81
N PRO A 72 4.71 14.46 8.66
CA PRO A 72 3.48 14.77 9.37
C PRO A 72 2.35 15.05 8.37
N ALA A 73 1.14 14.59 8.72
CA ALA A 73 -0.06 14.93 7.96
C ALA A 73 -0.34 16.44 8.09
N ASP A 74 -0.90 17.06 7.04
CA ASP A 74 -1.34 18.45 7.14
C ASP A 74 -2.53 18.60 8.11
N ALA A 75 -2.71 19.80 8.68
CA ALA A 75 -3.72 20.06 9.71
C ALA A 75 -5.15 19.75 9.23
N ALA A 76 -5.47 20.05 7.97
CA ALA A 76 -6.80 19.78 7.41
C ALA A 76 -7.08 18.28 7.27
N THR A 77 -6.05 17.49 6.96
CA THR A 77 -6.13 16.03 6.94
C THR A 77 -6.32 15.47 8.35
N VAL A 78 -5.61 15.99 9.35
CA VAL A 78 -5.77 15.58 10.75
C VAL A 78 -7.18 15.87 11.26
N GLU A 79 -7.71 17.06 11.00
CA GLU A 79 -9.08 17.45 11.40
C GLU A 79 -10.15 16.56 10.77
N ARG A 80 -10.01 16.25 9.48
CA ARG A 80 -10.95 15.38 8.75
C ARG A 80 -11.10 14.00 9.39
N TRP A 81 -10.02 13.43 9.89
CA TRP A 81 -10.00 12.07 10.45
C TRP A 81 -10.13 12.03 11.97
N ALA A 82 -10.20 13.20 12.65
CA ALA A 82 -10.35 13.30 14.09
C ALA A 82 -11.53 12.48 14.66
N PRO A 83 -12.73 12.42 14.02
CA PRO A 83 -13.84 11.60 14.53
C PRO A 83 -13.53 10.09 14.53
N VAL A 84 -12.81 9.60 13.52
CA VAL A 84 -12.40 8.18 13.46
C VAL A 84 -11.34 7.89 14.52
N HIS A 85 -10.35 8.79 14.68
CA HIS A 85 -9.34 8.68 15.73
C HIS A 85 -9.96 8.65 17.13
N ALA A 86 -10.95 9.52 17.41
CA ALA A 86 -11.61 9.59 18.70
C ALA A 86 -12.28 8.27 19.09
N VAL A 87 -13.01 7.65 18.14
CA VAL A 87 -13.68 6.36 18.40
C VAL A 87 -12.69 5.20 18.55
N LEU A 88 -11.56 5.22 17.83
CA LEU A 88 -10.53 4.21 17.99
C LEU A 88 -9.80 4.33 19.34
N ALA A 89 -9.58 5.56 19.84
CA ALA A 89 -8.87 5.82 21.07
C ALA A 89 -9.72 5.61 22.33
N ALA A 90 -11.03 5.87 22.24
CA ALA A 90 -11.98 5.74 23.35
C ALA A 90 -13.14 4.84 22.89
N PRO A 91 -13.10 3.54 23.19
CA PRO A 91 -14.23 2.64 22.93
C PRO A 91 -15.49 3.17 23.63
N ALA A 92 -16.64 3.08 22.94
CA ALA A 92 -17.90 3.65 23.35
C ALA A 92 -18.29 3.26 24.78
N GLN A 93 -18.68 4.25 25.60
CA GLN A 93 -19.33 4.02 26.88
C GLN A 93 -20.78 3.55 26.63
N ARG A 94 -21.21 2.56 27.40
CA ARG A 94 -22.53 1.90 27.25
C ARG A 94 -23.74 2.86 27.34
N ASP A 95 -23.55 4.01 27.95
CA ASP A 95 -24.63 4.92 28.31
C ASP A 95 -25.01 5.94 27.22
N GLU A 96 -24.36 5.92 26.04
CA GLU A 96 -24.55 6.95 25.02
C GLU A 96 -25.51 6.54 23.86
N LEU A 97 -26.03 5.31 23.87
CA LEU A 97 -26.90 4.85 22.77
C LEU A 97 -28.37 4.88 23.22
N GLU A 98 -29.19 5.65 22.51
CA GLU A 98 -30.65 5.71 22.73
C GLU A 98 -31.32 4.35 22.46
N GLU A 99 -30.78 3.54 21.54
CA GLU A 99 -31.29 2.24 21.15
C GLU A 99 -30.15 1.21 21.00
N ALA A 100 -30.38 -0.02 21.50
CA ALA A 100 -29.36 -1.08 21.42
C ALA A 100 -29.18 -1.58 19.98
N PRO A 101 -27.92 -1.61 19.45
CA PRO A 101 -27.66 -2.09 18.11
C PRO A 101 -27.94 -3.61 17.98
N THR A 102 -28.40 -4.02 16.82
CA THR A 102 -28.65 -5.43 16.50
C THR A 102 -27.63 -5.99 15.51
N VAL A 103 -27.42 -7.31 15.54
CA VAL A 103 -26.53 -8.02 14.60
C VAL A 103 -26.91 -7.72 13.14
N THR A 104 -28.23 -7.71 12.86
CA THR A 104 -28.73 -7.40 11.51
C THR A 104 -28.44 -5.95 11.14
N GLY A 105 -28.76 -4.99 12.01
CA GLY A 105 -28.53 -3.57 11.74
C GLY A 105 -27.06 -3.25 11.47
N VAL A 106 -26.14 -3.75 12.30
CA VAL A 106 -24.68 -3.53 12.07
C VAL A 106 -24.20 -4.23 10.78
N ARG A 107 -24.73 -5.43 10.48
CA ARG A 107 -24.39 -6.13 9.23
C ARG A 107 -24.85 -5.34 7.99
N ASP A 108 -26.09 -4.89 8.00
CA ASP A 108 -26.68 -4.15 6.88
C ASP A 108 -25.95 -2.81 6.67
N ALA A 109 -25.60 -2.12 7.76
CA ALA A 109 -24.83 -0.90 7.71
C ALA A 109 -23.40 -1.13 7.18
N LEU A 110 -22.73 -2.22 7.58
CA LEU A 110 -21.45 -2.63 6.99
C LEU A 110 -21.61 -2.92 5.49
N GLN A 111 -22.65 -3.64 5.07
CA GLN A 111 -22.92 -3.92 3.66
C GLN A 111 -23.17 -2.63 2.86
N ALA A 112 -23.84 -1.64 3.44
CA ALA A 112 -24.02 -0.32 2.82
C ALA A 112 -22.69 0.45 2.66
N ALA A 113 -21.71 0.22 3.49
CA ALA A 113 -20.37 0.83 3.39
C ALA A 113 -19.51 0.19 2.28
N VAL A 114 -19.76 -1.06 1.87
CA VAL A 114 -18.98 -1.76 0.84
C VAL A 114 -18.93 -1.03 -0.50
N PRO A 115 -20.02 -0.48 -1.06
CA PRO A 115 -19.96 0.31 -2.29
C PRO A 115 -19.12 1.59 -2.15
N LEU A 116 -19.13 2.24 -0.98
CA LEU A 116 -18.30 3.42 -0.72
C LEU A 116 -16.81 3.04 -0.79
N PHE A 117 -16.44 1.91 -0.19
CA PHE A 117 -15.11 1.35 -0.30
C PHE A 117 -14.74 1.00 -1.76
N ALA A 118 -15.62 0.28 -2.46
CA ALA A 118 -15.36 -0.21 -3.83
C ALA A 118 -15.15 0.92 -4.85
N HIS A 119 -15.73 2.11 -4.59
CA HIS A 119 -15.64 3.29 -5.45
C HIS A 119 -14.73 4.38 -4.90
N ASP A 120 -13.87 4.07 -3.92
CA ASP A 120 -12.91 5.01 -3.29
C ASP A 120 -13.58 6.29 -2.73
N ARG A 121 -14.84 6.18 -2.23
CA ARG A 121 -15.59 7.27 -1.60
C ARG A 121 -15.10 7.48 -0.16
N PHE A 122 -13.87 7.96 0.00
CA PHE A 122 -13.18 8.03 1.30
C PHE A 122 -13.80 9.03 2.27
N VAL A 123 -14.33 10.14 1.78
CA VAL A 123 -14.97 11.16 2.62
C VAL A 123 -16.24 10.59 3.24
N GLU A 124 -17.08 9.99 2.41
CA GLU A 124 -18.34 9.41 2.85
C GLU A 124 -18.14 8.21 3.77
N LEU A 125 -17.15 7.38 3.43
CA LEU A 125 -16.76 6.25 4.28
C LEU A 125 -16.25 6.73 5.64
N GLY A 126 -15.39 7.77 5.67
CA GLY A 126 -14.89 8.38 6.89
C GLY A 126 -15.98 9.01 7.76
N THR A 127 -17.05 9.51 7.13
CA THR A 127 -18.22 10.04 7.85
C THR A 127 -19.07 8.93 8.47
N ALA A 128 -19.22 7.78 7.79
CA ALA A 128 -20.02 6.66 8.25
C ALA A 128 -19.32 5.82 9.34
N LEU A 129 -18.00 5.68 9.27
CA LEU A 129 -17.25 4.78 10.15
C LEU A 129 -17.37 5.07 11.65
N PRO A 130 -17.37 6.33 12.15
CA PRO A 130 -17.44 6.59 13.59
C PRO A 130 -18.71 6.04 14.26
N SER A 131 -19.87 6.18 13.64
CA SER A 131 -21.14 5.62 14.15
C SER A 131 -21.13 4.09 14.05
N LEU A 132 -20.72 3.53 12.90
CA LEU A 132 -20.64 2.08 12.71
C LEU A 132 -19.71 1.39 13.70
N LEU A 133 -18.57 2.02 14.02
CA LEU A 133 -17.64 1.49 15.02
C LEU A 133 -18.23 1.51 16.43
N ARG A 134 -18.94 2.59 16.82
CA ARG A 134 -19.64 2.66 18.09
C ARG A 134 -20.72 1.60 18.22
N ASP A 135 -21.55 1.43 17.19
CA ASP A 135 -22.59 0.41 17.16
C ASP A 135 -22.02 -1.00 17.25
N ALA A 136 -20.93 -1.30 16.51
CA ALA A 136 -20.27 -2.60 16.57
C ALA A 136 -19.62 -2.87 17.94
N GLU A 137 -19.08 -1.84 18.60
CA GLU A 137 -18.53 -1.92 19.95
C GLU A 137 -19.62 -2.26 20.96
N ALA A 138 -20.71 -1.50 20.96
CA ALA A 138 -21.85 -1.72 21.83
C ALA A 138 -22.52 -3.07 21.61
N LEU A 139 -22.69 -3.48 20.32
CA LEU A 139 -23.19 -4.80 19.97
C LEU A 139 -22.32 -5.90 20.57
N THR A 140 -21.01 -5.80 20.41
CA THR A 140 -20.08 -6.85 20.89
C THR A 140 -20.11 -6.99 22.42
N ALA A 141 -20.44 -5.91 23.14
CA ALA A 141 -20.59 -5.94 24.59
C ALA A 141 -21.84 -6.67 25.07
N ILE A 142 -22.89 -6.81 24.23
CA ILE A 142 -24.16 -7.45 24.57
C ILE A 142 -24.37 -8.80 23.85
N ASP A 143 -23.79 -8.96 22.65
CA ASP A 143 -23.94 -10.16 21.83
C ASP A 143 -22.57 -10.56 21.21
N PRO A 144 -22.00 -11.72 21.57
CA PRO A 144 -20.73 -12.22 21.01
C PRO A 144 -20.71 -12.36 19.49
N ARG A 145 -21.89 -12.49 18.85
CA ARG A 145 -22.01 -12.53 17.37
C ARG A 145 -21.67 -11.20 16.71
N GLY A 146 -21.56 -10.12 17.48
CA GLY A 146 -21.05 -8.82 17.03
C GLY A 146 -19.56 -8.82 16.73
N ARG A 147 -18.77 -9.68 17.38
CA ARG A 147 -17.31 -9.70 17.31
C ARG A 147 -16.77 -9.84 15.87
N PRO A 148 -17.22 -10.78 15.02
CA PRO A 148 -16.78 -10.88 13.64
C PRO A 148 -17.13 -9.64 12.79
N LEU A 149 -18.26 -8.98 13.08
CA LEU A 149 -18.67 -7.75 12.39
C LEU A 149 -17.76 -6.58 12.79
N ARG A 150 -17.44 -6.47 14.09
CA ARG A 150 -16.50 -5.47 14.60
C ARG A 150 -15.11 -5.67 13.99
N ALA A 151 -14.60 -6.90 13.94
CA ALA A 151 -13.32 -7.22 13.30
C ALA A 151 -13.27 -6.71 11.86
N ARG A 152 -14.31 -6.93 11.08
CA ARG A 152 -14.39 -6.46 9.68
C ARG A 152 -14.46 -4.94 9.56
N LEU A 153 -15.22 -4.26 10.42
CA LEU A 153 -15.27 -2.80 10.46
C LEU A 153 -13.92 -2.20 10.82
N LEU A 154 -13.23 -2.80 11.80
CA LEU A 154 -11.89 -2.40 12.19
C LEU A 154 -10.87 -2.66 11.07
N GLU A 155 -10.97 -3.76 10.34
CA GLU A 155 -10.12 -4.03 9.18
C GLU A 155 -10.35 -3.01 8.05
N LEU A 156 -11.62 -2.69 7.74
CA LEU A 156 -11.98 -1.63 6.78
C LEU A 156 -11.42 -0.27 7.21
N THR A 157 -11.57 0.05 8.50
CA THR A 157 -11.03 1.29 9.08
C THR A 157 -9.51 1.33 8.97
N GLY A 158 -8.82 0.26 9.33
CA GLY A 158 -7.36 0.15 9.22
C GLY A 158 -6.88 0.28 7.77
N TRP A 159 -7.61 -0.30 6.82
CA TRP A 159 -7.33 -0.11 5.40
C TRP A 159 -7.48 1.36 4.98
N LEU A 160 -8.60 2.01 5.33
CA LEU A 160 -8.86 3.42 4.98
C LEU A 160 -7.81 4.34 5.61
N MET A 161 -7.48 4.15 6.88
CA MET A 161 -6.47 4.93 7.60
C MET A 161 -5.07 4.71 6.98
N THR A 162 -4.75 3.51 6.53
CA THR A 162 -3.52 3.25 5.76
C THR A 162 -3.52 3.99 4.43
N GLN A 163 -4.66 4.01 3.72
CA GLN A 163 -4.83 4.67 2.43
C GLN A 163 -4.64 6.18 2.53
N THR A 164 -5.20 6.77 3.58
CA THR A 164 -5.17 8.22 3.86
C THR A 164 -3.98 8.65 4.71
N ARG A 165 -3.02 7.75 4.95
CA ARG A 165 -1.77 7.99 5.71
C ARG A 165 -1.96 8.34 7.19
N GLN A 166 -3.08 7.93 7.78
CA GLN A 166 -3.36 8.02 9.21
C GLN A 166 -2.81 6.76 9.91
N PHE A 167 -1.49 6.61 9.93
CA PHE A 167 -0.84 5.33 10.22
C PHE A 167 -1.04 4.86 11.65
N ASP A 168 -1.08 5.76 12.63
CA ASP A 168 -1.29 5.37 14.04
C ASP A 168 -2.73 4.87 14.26
N ALA A 169 -3.72 5.54 13.66
CA ALA A 169 -5.09 5.06 13.67
C ALA A 169 -5.24 3.72 12.94
N ALA A 170 -4.51 3.55 11.81
CA ALA A 170 -4.47 2.27 11.11
C ALA A 170 -3.92 1.15 11.98
N GLU A 171 -2.83 1.41 12.70
CA GLU A 171 -2.21 0.45 13.62
C GLU A 171 -3.15 0.05 14.75
N MET A 172 -3.80 1.04 15.40
CA MET A 172 -4.81 0.79 16.45
C MET A 172 -5.98 -0.05 15.93
N ALA A 173 -6.55 0.31 14.77
CA ALA A 173 -7.68 -0.41 14.20
C ALA A 173 -7.30 -1.85 13.84
N LEU A 174 -6.14 -2.07 13.19
CA LEU A 174 -5.69 -3.38 12.78
C LEU A 174 -5.26 -4.28 13.94
N ALA A 175 -4.69 -3.71 15.01
CA ALA A 175 -4.39 -4.48 16.23
C ALA A 175 -5.69 -5.02 16.85
N ARG A 176 -6.69 -4.16 17.03
CA ARG A 176 -8.01 -4.55 17.55
C ARG A 176 -8.73 -5.54 16.62
N ALA A 177 -8.63 -5.38 15.30
CA ALA A 177 -9.20 -6.33 14.34
C ALA A 177 -8.57 -7.72 14.47
N LEU A 178 -7.26 -7.78 14.72
CA LEU A 178 -6.54 -9.04 14.92
C LEU A 178 -6.96 -9.72 16.25
N ASP A 179 -7.13 -8.95 17.32
CA ASP A 179 -7.61 -9.46 18.61
C ASP A 179 -9.04 -10.02 18.52
N ASP A 180 -9.85 -9.48 17.61
CA ASP A 180 -11.22 -9.93 17.35
C ASP A 180 -11.31 -11.08 16.36
N ALA A 181 -10.24 -11.44 15.68
CA ALA A 181 -10.25 -12.52 14.69
C ALA A 181 -10.72 -13.84 15.31
N THR A 182 -11.68 -14.48 14.66
CA THR A 182 -12.31 -15.73 15.15
C THR A 182 -11.65 -16.98 14.60
N ASP A 183 -10.89 -16.85 13.53
CA ASP A 183 -10.13 -17.93 12.91
C ASP A 183 -8.83 -17.41 12.26
N ARG A 184 -7.99 -18.34 11.80
CA ARG A 184 -6.69 -18.04 11.22
C ARG A 184 -6.77 -17.28 9.91
N ILE A 185 -7.79 -17.53 9.08
CA ILE A 185 -7.96 -16.88 7.78
C ILE A 185 -8.35 -15.42 7.98
N GLN A 186 -9.25 -15.14 8.93
CA GLN A 186 -9.59 -13.76 9.30
C GLN A 186 -8.37 -13.02 9.88
N GLY A 187 -7.62 -13.65 10.77
CA GLY A 187 -6.37 -13.10 11.30
C GLY A 187 -5.36 -12.79 10.19
N ALA A 188 -5.15 -13.70 9.27
CA ALA A 188 -4.26 -13.54 8.14
C ALA A 188 -4.71 -12.42 7.16
N SER A 189 -6.02 -12.25 6.98
CA SER A 189 -6.60 -11.13 6.21
C SER A 189 -6.24 -9.78 6.84
N THR A 190 -6.39 -9.65 8.14
CA THR A 190 -5.99 -8.45 8.90
C THR A 190 -4.49 -8.20 8.79
N VAL A 191 -3.67 -9.23 8.98
CA VAL A 191 -2.21 -9.15 8.87
C VAL A 191 -1.76 -8.74 7.47
N ASN A 192 -2.45 -9.17 6.43
CA ASN A 192 -2.16 -8.70 5.07
C ASN A 192 -2.26 -7.15 4.97
N THR A 193 -3.24 -6.54 5.64
CA THR A 193 -3.36 -5.07 5.71
C THR A 193 -2.26 -4.47 6.59
N GLN A 194 -1.88 -5.11 7.71
CA GLN A 194 -0.74 -4.69 8.53
C GLN A 194 0.58 -4.72 7.74
N CYS A 195 0.82 -5.75 6.95
CA CYS A 195 1.99 -5.80 6.05
C CYS A 195 1.98 -4.63 5.05
N TRP A 196 0.82 -4.25 4.52
CA TRP A 196 0.72 -3.08 3.66
C TRP A 196 0.96 -1.77 4.40
N LEU A 197 0.46 -1.62 5.62
CA LEU A 197 0.78 -0.48 6.49
C LEU A 197 2.29 -0.36 6.72
N LEU A 198 2.96 -1.46 7.07
CA LEU A 198 4.42 -1.50 7.25
C LEU A 198 5.17 -1.11 5.97
N LEU A 199 4.71 -1.57 4.80
CA LEU A 199 5.27 -1.15 3.51
C LEU A 199 5.11 0.35 3.27
N ARG A 200 3.95 0.93 3.63
CA ARG A 200 3.69 2.38 3.50
C ARG A 200 4.56 3.20 4.46
N ARG A 201 4.86 2.67 5.64
CA ARG A 201 5.79 3.24 6.62
C ARG A 201 7.28 3.02 6.27
N GLY A 202 7.59 2.25 5.24
CA GLY A 202 8.97 1.92 4.85
C GLY A 202 9.63 0.86 5.75
N LYS A 203 8.88 0.22 6.66
CA LYS A 203 9.36 -0.85 7.56
C LYS A 203 9.45 -2.19 6.79
N LEU A 204 10.37 -2.25 5.83
CA LEU A 204 10.47 -3.37 4.88
C LEU A 204 10.81 -4.70 5.54
N ALA A 205 11.71 -4.69 6.53
CA ALA A 205 12.12 -5.89 7.25
C ALA A 205 10.96 -6.49 8.04
N ASP A 206 10.20 -5.63 8.74
CA ASP A 206 9.05 -6.05 9.55
C ASP A 206 7.92 -6.56 8.65
N ALA A 207 7.62 -5.85 7.56
CA ALA A 207 6.63 -6.30 6.58
C ALA A 207 6.97 -7.67 6.00
N ARG A 208 8.26 -7.89 5.67
CA ARG A 208 8.76 -9.15 5.13
C ARG A 208 8.65 -10.28 6.14
N LYS A 209 9.13 -10.04 7.39
CA LYS A 209 9.07 -11.02 8.47
C LYS A 209 7.64 -11.42 8.80
N LEU A 210 6.76 -10.44 8.97
CA LEU A 210 5.36 -10.66 9.30
C LEU A 210 4.63 -11.42 8.18
N ALA A 211 4.85 -11.04 6.91
CA ALA A 211 4.24 -11.70 5.77
C ALA A 211 4.72 -13.16 5.61
N ALA A 212 6.02 -13.43 5.79
CA ALA A 212 6.57 -14.78 5.73
C ALA A 212 6.00 -15.66 6.86
N GLN A 213 6.04 -15.18 8.09
CA GLN A 213 5.54 -15.93 9.25
C GLN A 213 4.07 -16.34 9.07
N TRP A 214 3.21 -15.42 8.66
CA TRP A 214 1.81 -15.74 8.46
C TRP A 214 1.53 -16.54 7.18
N ALA A 215 2.37 -16.38 6.13
CA ALA A 215 2.26 -17.24 4.96
C ALA A 215 2.57 -18.71 5.30
N ASP A 216 3.63 -18.97 6.09
CA ASP A 216 3.95 -20.31 6.58
C ASP A 216 2.81 -20.87 7.46
N ASP A 217 2.21 -20.03 8.28
CA ASP A 217 1.16 -20.38 9.24
C ASP A 217 -0.17 -20.78 8.59
N VAL A 218 -0.51 -20.18 7.45
CA VAL A 218 -1.76 -20.42 6.70
C VAL A 218 -1.54 -21.12 5.36
N GLU A 219 -0.37 -21.73 5.14
CA GLU A 219 -0.09 -22.48 3.92
C GLU A 219 -1.16 -23.54 3.67
N PRO A 220 -1.89 -23.46 2.54
CA PRO A 220 -3.01 -24.37 2.30
C PRO A 220 -2.52 -25.72 1.81
N ARG A 221 -3.29 -26.77 2.11
CA ARG A 221 -3.11 -28.07 1.43
C ARG A 221 -3.72 -27.97 0.04
N MET A 222 -2.88 -27.78 -0.99
CA MET A 222 -3.29 -27.52 -2.37
C MET A 222 -4.36 -28.47 -2.92
N SER A 223 -4.34 -29.76 -2.50
CA SER A 223 -5.30 -30.76 -2.97
C SER A 223 -6.75 -30.55 -2.49
N ARG A 224 -6.98 -29.71 -1.49
CA ARG A 224 -8.30 -29.44 -0.89
C ARG A 224 -8.47 -28.00 -0.41
N ALA A 225 -7.63 -27.10 -0.93
CA ALA A 225 -7.64 -25.70 -0.53
C ALA A 225 -8.93 -25.02 -0.97
N THR A 226 -9.50 -24.23 -0.07
CA THR A 226 -10.65 -23.37 -0.36
C THR A 226 -10.20 -22.08 -1.08
N PRO A 227 -11.11 -21.41 -1.79
CA PRO A 227 -10.82 -20.09 -2.39
C PRO A 227 -10.33 -19.06 -1.36
N ALA A 228 -10.84 -19.09 -0.13
CA ALA A 228 -10.42 -18.19 0.94
C ALA A 228 -8.98 -18.46 1.39
N GLU A 229 -8.61 -19.73 1.59
CA GLU A 229 -7.23 -20.11 1.94
C GLU A 229 -6.24 -19.72 0.84
N LEU A 230 -6.54 -20.05 -0.43
CA LEU A 230 -5.68 -19.70 -1.57
C LEU A 230 -5.51 -18.20 -1.72
N SER A 231 -6.59 -17.44 -1.59
CA SER A 231 -6.57 -15.99 -1.69
C SER A 231 -5.75 -15.34 -0.58
N THR A 232 -5.99 -15.73 0.67
CA THR A 232 -5.32 -15.17 1.84
C THR A 232 -3.82 -15.48 1.83
N TRP A 233 -3.46 -16.73 1.58
CA TRP A 233 -2.06 -17.16 1.43
C TRP A 233 -1.37 -16.44 0.27
N GLY A 234 -2.01 -16.41 -0.89
CA GLY A 234 -1.48 -15.72 -2.07
C GLY A 234 -1.24 -14.22 -1.81
N TRP A 235 -2.13 -13.55 -1.08
CA TRP A 235 -1.93 -12.14 -0.72
C TRP A 235 -0.76 -11.92 0.23
N LEU A 236 -0.55 -12.77 1.22
CA LEU A 236 0.62 -12.70 2.12
C LEU A 236 1.92 -12.88 1.33
N LEU A 237 1.96 -13.82 0.38
CA LEU A 237 3.10 -13.99 -0.52
C LEU A 237 3.33 -12.78 -1.43
N LEU A 238 2.26 -12.12 -1.90
CA LEU A 238 2.39 -10.87 -2.65
C LEU A 238 2.91 -9.73 -1.77
N ARG A 239 2.58 -9.68 -0.47
CA ARG A 239 3.17 -8.72 0.48
C ARG A 239 4.66 -9.01 0.73
N LEU A 240 5.00 -10.28 0.91
CA LEU A 240 6.39 -10.73 1.02
C LEU A 240 7.19 -10.31 -0.21
N SER A 241 6.69 -10.61 -1.41
CA SER A 241 7.31 -10.23 -2.67
C SER A 241 7.50 -8.71 -2.81
N ALA A 242 6.47 -7.93 -2.46
CA ALA A 242 6.52 -6.47 -2.52
C ALA A 242 7.53 -5.86 -1.52
N ALA A 243 7.68 -6.46 -0.33
CA ALA A 243 8.67 -6.04 0.64
C ALA A 243 10.09 -6.42 0.19
N ALA A 244 10.28 -7.65 -0.30
CA ALA A 244 11.56 -8.17 -0.73
C ALA A 244 12.13 -7.41 -1.94
N VAL A 245 11.31 -7.08 -2.96
CA VAL A 245 11.78 -6.32 -4.12
C VAL A 245 12.22 -4.90 -3.74
N ARG A 246 11.54 -4.26 -2.79
CA ARG A 246 11.92 -2.93 -2.26
C ARG A 246 13.17 -2.99 -1.40
N ASP A 247 13.45 -4.14 -0.80
CA ASP A 247 14.67 -4.40 -0.03
C ASP A 247 15.83 -4.96 -0.90
N ASN A 248 15.72 -4.89 -2.23
CA ASN A 248 16.70 -5.42 -3.19
C ASN A 248 17.00 -6.93 -3.01
N ARG A 249 16.03 -7.71 -2.55
CA ARG A 249 16.08 -9.17 -2.39
C ARG A 249 15.33 -9.83 -3.55
N SER A 250 15.86 -9.71 -4.75
CA SER A 250 15.19 -10.11 -5.98
C SER A 250 14.82 -11.61 -6.02
N GLY A 251 15.70 -12.49 -5.50
CA GLY A 251 15.43 -13.93 -5.43
C GLY A 251 14.22 -14.24 -4.55
N GLU A 252 14.20 -13.71 -3.32
CA GLU A 252 13.09 -13.88 -2.39
C GLU A 252 11.76 -13.31 -2.96
N ALA A 253 11.84 -12.16 -3.64
CA ALA A 253 10.69 -11.54 -4.28
C ALA A 253 10.10 -12.41 -5.40
N GLU A 254 10.96 -13.03 -6.22
CA GLU A 254 10.51 -13.89 -7.32
C GLU A 254 9.99 -15.23 -6.81
N ASP A 255 10.60 -15.81 -5.77
CA ASP A 255 10.13 -17.04 -5.13
C ASP A 255 8.71 -16.87 -4.55
N ALA A 256 8.49 -15.80 -3.78
CA ALA A 256 7.18 -15.49 -3.24
C ALA A 256 6.14 -15.22 -4.35
N LEU A 257 6.55 -14.55 -5.42
CA LEU A 257 5.67 -14.28 -6.57
C LEU A 257 5.31 -15.57 -7.33
N ARG A 258 6.23 -16.53 -7.44
CA ARG A 258 5.97 -17.85 -8.04
C ARG A 258 4.97 -18.66 -7.22
N LEU A 259 5.12 -18.67 -5.90
CA LEU A 259 4.18 -19.33 -5.01
C LEU A 259 2.78 -18.69 -5.07
N ALA A 260 2.70 -17.35 -5.06
CA ALA A 260 1.43 -16.64 -5.25
C ALA A 260 0.78 -16.97 -6.61
N HIS A 261 1.59 -17.12 -7.65
CA HIS A 261 1.09 -17.53 -8.97
C HIS A 261 0.53 -18.95 -8.94
N SER A 262 1.17 -19.89 -8.22
CA SER A 262 0.65 -21.27 -8.05
C SER A 262 -0.71 -21.27 -7.36
N ALA A 263 -0.90 -20.43 -6.32
CA ALA A 263 -2.21 -20.25 -5.68
C ALA A 263 -3.26 -19.69 -6.65
N ALA A 264 -2.88 -18.71 -7.47
CA ALA A 264 -3.77 -18.10 -8.46
C ALA A 264 -4.17 -19.06 -9.57
N VAL A 265 -3.25 -19.93 -10.03
CA VAL A 265 -3.52 -20.99 -11.00
C VAL A 265 -4.46 -22.04 -10.41
N ALA A 266 -4.25 -22.45 -9.16
CA ALA A 266 -5.14 -23.37 -8.47
C ALA A 266 -6.57 -22.82 -8.31
N LEU A 267 -6.68 -21.51 -8.09
CA LEU A 267 -7.98 -20.81 -8.03
C LEU A 267 -8.64 -20.67 -9.41
N GLY A 268 -7.86 -20.52 -10.47
CA GLY A 268 -8.28 -20.50 -11.89
C GLY A 268 -9.03 -19.25 -12.34
N ARG A 269 -9.37 -18.32 -11.44
CA ARG A 269 -10.12 -17.08 -11.75
C ARG A 269 -9.84 -15.98 -10.74
N GLU A 270 -10.15 -14.74 -11.12
CA GLU A 270 -10.25 -13.65 -10.13
C GLU A 270 -11.51 -13.86 -9.29
N CYS A 271 -11.37 -13.81 -7.97
CA CYS A 271 -12.51 -13.84 -7.06
C CYS A 271 -12.23 -12.99 -5.81
N THR A 272 -13.31 -12.53 -5.21
CA THR A 272 -13.33 -12.00 -3.85
C THR A 272 -13.94 -13.10 -2.99
N PRO A 273 -13.16 -13.75 -2.10
CA PRO A 273 -13.69 -14.83 -1.27
C PRO A 273 -14.84 -14.34 -0.40
N GLU A 274 -15.75 -15.24 -0.07
CA GLU A 274 -16.81 -14.96 0.88
C GLU A 274 -16.19 -14.48 2.20
N GLY A 275 -16.62 -13.32 2.64
CA GLY A 275 -16.12 -12.73 3.87
C GLY A 275 -14.94 -11.76 3.72
N ASP A 276 -14.22 -11.72 2.60
CA ASP A 276 -13.18 -10.71 2.31
C ASP A 276 -13.62 -9.78 1.18
N PHE A 277 -14.32 -8.70 1.51
CA PHE A 277 -14.75 -7.69 0.54
C PHE A 277 -13.64 -6.68 0.17
N LEU A 278 -12.50 -6.73 0.85
CA LEU A 278 -11.42 -5.75 0.64
C LEU A 278 -10.53 -6.12 -0.56
N ARG A 279 -10.48 -7.40 -0.93
CA ARG A 279 -9.47 -7.87 -1.90
C ARG A 279 -10.03 -8.92 -2.86
N THR A 280 -9.76 -8.72 -4.13
CA THR A 280 -9.79 -9.80 -5.12
C THR A 280 -8.43 -10.48 -5.17
N PHE A 281 -8.40 -11.76 -5.49
CA PHE A 281 -7.18 -12.50 -5.76
C PHE A 281 -7.37 -13.44 -6.95
N GLY A 282 -6.33 -13.61 -7.74
CA GLY A 282 -6.30 -14.51 -8.88
C GLY A 282 -5.18 -14.17 -9.86
N PRO A 283 -5.22 -14.75 -11.07
CA PRO A 283 -4.15 -14.58 -12.08
C PRO A 283 -3.88 -13.14 -12.48
N ILE A 284 -4.93 -12.31 -12.60
CA ILE A 284 -4.78 -10.89 -12.96
C ILE A 284 -4.14 -10.12 -11.81
N THR A 285 -4.59 -10.34 -10.58
CA THR A 285 -3.98 -9.71 -9.39
C THR A 285 -2.48 -10.01 -9.32
N VAL A 286 -2.06 -11.25 -9.55
CA VAL A 286 -0.64 -11.64 -9.58
C VAL A 286 0.09 -10.94 -10.74
N ALA A 287 -0.51 -10.83 -11.91
CA ALA A 287 0.07 -10.12 -13.05
C ALA A 287 0.29 -8.63 -12.75
N LEU A 288 -0.68 -7.96 -12.09
CA LEU A 288 -0.53 -6.58 -11.63
C LEU A 288 0.66 -6.44 -10.68
N LYS A 289 0.83 -7.37 -9.74
CA LYS A 289 1.94 -7.34 -8.76
C LYS A 289 3.29 -7.66 -9.39
N ARG A 290 3.33 -8.50 -10.41
CA ARG A 290 4.53 -8.72 -11.23
C ARG A 290 4.96 -7.44 -11.95
N THR A 291 4.02 -6.70 -12.49
CA THR A 291 4.26 -5.39 -13.12
C THR A 291 4.78 -4.37 -12.09
N GLU A 292 4.17 -4.32 -10.89
CA GLU A 292 4.65 -3.48 -9.77
C GLU A 292 6.10 -3.81 -9.40
N ASN A 293 6.45 -5.09 -9.28
CA ASN A 293 7.82 -5.51 -8.97
C ASN A 293 8.82 -5.10 -10.07
N ALA A 294 8.44 -5.19 -11.35
CA ALA A 294 9.26 -4.71 -12.45
C ALA A 294 9.49 -3.19 -12.38
N MET A 295 8.43 -2.42 -12.03
CA MET A 295 8.55 -0.96 -11.85
C MET A 295 9.49 -0.61 -10.69
N VAL A 296 9.31 -1.27 -9.54
CA VAL A 296 10.19 -1.10 -8.38
C VAL A 296 11.63 -1.48 -8.71
N ALA A 297 11.87 -2.51 -9.52
CA ALA A 297 13.20 -2.90 -9.98
C ALA A 297 13.82 -1.93 -11.01
N GLY A 298 13.09 -0.89 -11.45
CA GLY A 298 13.58 0.09 -12.44
C GLY A 298 13.62 -0.45 -13.86
N GLN A 299 12.65 -1.27 -14.25
CA GLN A 299 12.54 -1.91 -15.57
C GLN A 299 11.31 -1.40 -16.34
N PRO A 300 11.25 -0.11 -16.79
CA PRO A 300 10.07 0.47 -17.40
C PRO A 300 9.63 -0.25 -18.70
N ASP A 301 10.56 -0.72 -19.52
CA ASP A 301 10.25 -1.47 -20.74
C ASP A 301 9.49 -2.77 -20.42
N LYS A 302 9.94 -3.48 -19.37
CA LYS A 302 9.29 -4.69 -18.89
C LYS A 302 7.90 -4.41 -18.32
N VAL A 303 7.72 -3.26 -17.66
CA VAL A 303 6.40 -2.81 -17.17
C VAL A 303 5.42 -2.68 -18.33
N LEU A 304 5.79 -1.98 -19.39
CA LEU A 304 4.92 -1.79 -20.56
C LEU A 304 4.64 -3.11 -21.27
N THR A 305 5.64 -3.97 -21.42
CA THR A 305 5.47 -5.30 -21.99
C THR A 305 4.51 -6.16 -21.16
N LEU A 306 4.68 -6.21 -19.84
CA LEU A 306 3.78 -6.97 -18.97
C LEU A 306 2.35 -6.40 -18.98
N ALA A 307 2.22 -5.08 -18.95
CA ALA A 307 0.93 -4.40 -18.97
C ALA A 307 0.15 -4.67 -20.26
N SER A 308 0.81 -4.76 -21.42
CA SER A 308 0.17 -5.06 -22.72
C SER A 308 -0.47 -6.44 -22.78
N HIS A 309 -0.06 -7.37 -21.92
CA HIS A 309 -0.65 -8.72 -21.82
C HIS A 309 -1.84 -8.81 -20.86
N ILE A 310 -2.16 -7.72 -20.16
CA ILE A 310 -3.30 -7.66 -19.23
C ILE A 310 -4.49 -7.06 -19.98
N PRO A 311 -5.57 -7.83 -20.24
CA PRO A 311 -6.72 -7.30 -20.96
C PRO A 311 -7.36 -6.12 -20.21
N ALA A 312 -7.70 -5.05 -20.92
CA ALA A 312 -8.22 -3.82 -20.30
C ALA A 312 -9.56 -4.03 -19.56
N ASP A 313 -10.40 -4.94 -20.03
CA ASP A 313 -11.68 -5.31 -19.44
C ASP A 313 -11.52 -6.22 -18.21
N SER A 314 -10.36 -6.83 -18.02
CA SER A 314 -10.04 -7.66 -16.86
C SER A 314 -9.55 -6.85 -15.64
N LEU A 315 -9.34 -5.55 -15.77
CA LEU A 315 -8.95 -4.64 -14.69
C LEU A 315 -10.13 -4.39 -13.71
N LYS A 316 -10.77 -5.47 -13.27
CA LYS A 316 -11.83 -5.49 -12.24
C LYS A 316 -11.36 -5.81 -10.81
N PRO A 317 -10.05 -6.10 -10.52
CA PRO A 317 -9.58 -6.11 -9.14
C PRO A 317 -9.94 -4.80 -8.42
N SER A 318 -9.90 -4.82 -7.08
CA SER A 318 -10.23 -3.63 -6.29
C SER A 318 -9.57 -2.37 -6.87
N SER A 319 -10.28 -1.26 -6.85
CA SER A 319 -9.84 0.03 -7.43
C SER A 319 -8.39 0.37 -7.07
N ASN A 320 -8.01 0.15 -5.81
CA ASN A 320 -6.65 0.39 -5.32
C ASN A 320 -5.57 -0.40 -6.10
N ASN A 321 -5.78 -1.70 -6.38
CA ASN A 321 -4.81 -2.51 -7.12
C ASN A 321 -4.75 -2.11 -8.60
N ARG A 322 -5.90 -1.86 -9.20
CA ARG A 322 -6.01 -1.36 -10.58
C ARG A 322 -5.32 0.00 -10.73
N ASN A 323 -5.66 0.95 -9.86
CA ASN A 323 -5.12 2.31 -9.92
C ASN A 323 -3.61 2.33 -9.63
N ARG A 324 -3.13 1.48 -8.71
CA ARG A 324 -1.69 1.32 -8.47
C ARG A 324 -0.98 0.81 -9.73
N HIS A 325 -1.52 -0.20 -10.40
CA HIS A 325 -0.98 -0.70 -11.67
C HIS A 325 -0.95 0.41 -12.75
N LEU A 326 -2.03 1.16 -12.89
CA LEU A 326 -2.08 2.29 -13.83
C LEU A 326 -1.02 3.35 -13.52
N LEU A 327 -0.74 3.64 -12.24
CA LEU A 327 0.37 4.52 -11.86
C LEU A 327 1.74 3.94 -12.22
N ASP A 328 1.94 2.62 -12.10
CA ASP A 328 3.19 1.98 -12.50
C ASP A 328 3.38 2.09 -14.02
N VAL A 329 2.32 1.93 -14.82
CA VAL A 329 2.34 2.13 -16.27
C VAL A 329 2.59 3.61 -16.63
N ALA A 330 1.91 4.55 -15.95
CA ALA A 330 2.14 5.99 -16.15
C ALA A 330 3.58 6.40 -15.82
N ASN A 331 4.16 5.81 -14.76
CA ASN A 331 5.56 6.05 -14.43
C ASN A 331 6.52 5.47 -15.49
N ALA A 332 6.22 4.29 -16.03
CA ALA A 332 7.01 3.70 -17.11
C ALA A 332 7.01 4.61 -18.36
N HIS A 333 5.84 5.09 -18.78
CA HIS A 333 5.73 6.09 -19.87
C HIS A 333 6.50 7.38 -19.55
N THR A 334 6.40 7.88 -18.31
CA THR A 334 7.13 9.08 -17.87
C THR A 334 8.64 8.89 -17.98
N GLN A 335 9.18 7.73 -17.58
CA GLN A 335 10.61 7.41 -17.69
C GLN A 335 11.05 7.31 -19.16
N GLN A 336 10.18 6.89 -20.06
CA GLN A 336 10.40 6.86 -21.49
C GLN A 336 10.09 8.19 -22.20
N ARG A 337 9.77 9.25 -21.45
CA ARG A 337 9.42 10.59 -21.96
C ARG A 337 8.13 10.62 -22.80
N GLN A 338 7.28 9.63 -22.67
CA GLN A 338 5.95 9.53 -23.28
C GLN A 338 4.94 10.21 -22.32
N TYR A 339 5.01 11.55 -22.23
CA TYR A 339 4.27 12.30 -21.20
C TYR A 339 2.77 12.39 -21.52
N ALA A 340 2.37 12.35 -22.79
CA ALA A 340 0.97 12.39 -23.17
C ALA A 340 0.25 11.13 -22.69
N GLU A 341 0.83 9.96 -22.97
CA GLU A 341 0.34 8.67 -22.53
C GLU A 341 0.23 8.58 -21.00
N ALA A 342 1.23 9.12 -20.29
CA ALA A 342 1.19 9.18 -18.83
C ALA A 342 0.02 10.04 -18.32
N VAL A 343 -0.20 11.23 -18.91
CA VAL A 343 -1.30 12.14 -18.54
C VAL A 343 -2.66 11.51 -18.84
N ASP A 344 -2.83 10.83 -19.96
CA ASP A 344 -4.05 10.11 -20.31
C ASP A 344 -4.42 9.04 -19.26
N ILE A 345 -3.40 8.34 -18.75
CA ILE A 345 -3.61 7.37 -17.68
C ILE A 345 -4.04 8.06 -16.38
N PHE A 346 -3.42 9.18 -16.01
CA PHE A 346 -3.85 9.96 -14.86
C PHE A 346 -5.29 10.44 -14.97
N ASN A 347 -5.71 10.89 -16.15
CA ASN A 347 -7.10 11.28 -16.42
C ASN A 347 -8.07 10.10 -16.26
N LYS A 348 -7.70 8.90 -16.70
CA LYS A 348 -8.50 7.68 -16.46
C LYS A 348 -8.65 7.37 -14.97
N ILE A 349 -7.56 7.48 -14.18
CA ILE A 349 -7.62 7.28 -12.73
C ILE A 349 -8.50 8.35 -12.09
N ARG A 350 -8.32 9.63 -12.45
CA ARG A 350 -9.13 10.75 -11.95
C ARG A 350 -10.62 10.54 -12.19
N ALA A 351 -10.99 10.11 -13.38
CA ALA A 351 -12.39 9.88 -13.73
C ALA A 351 -13.02 8.72 -12.94
N GLY A 352 -12.26 7.65 -12.69
CA GLY A 352 -12.77 6.47 -11.98
C GLY A 352 -12.65 6.51 -10.46
N SER A 353 -11.68 7.26 -9.92
CA SER A 353 -11.34 7.27 -8.49
C SER A 353 -10.81 8.64 -8.05
N PRO A 354 -11.63 9.70 -8.12
CA PRO A 354 -11.16 11.07 -7.88
C PRO A 354 -10.65 11.30 -6.45
N GLN A 355 -11.22 10.65 -5.45
CA GLN A 355 -10.79 10.77 -4.05
C GLN A 355 -9.54 9.91 -3.73
N TRP A 356 -9.19 8.94 -4.57
CA TRP A 356 -8.03 8.09 -4.36
C TRP A 356 -6.72 8.80 -4.73
N LEU A 357 -6.69 9.45 -5.88
CA LEU A 357 -5.48 10.02 -6.48
C LEU A 357 -4.75 11.04 -5.58
N PRO A 358 -5.44 12.00 -4.92
CA PRO A 358 -4.80 12.98 -4.02
C PRO A 358 -4.06 12.35 -2.84
N ASN A 359 -4.50 11.18 -2.39
CA ASN A 359 -3.89 10.47 -1.27
C ASN A 359 -2.64 9.63 -1.67
N GLN A 360 -2.22 9.70 -2.96
CA GLN A 360 -1.09 8.90 -3.45
C GLN A 360 0.17 9.76 -3.65
N ARG A 361 1.10 9.69 -2.70
CA ARG A 361 2.41 10.35 -2.86
C ARG A 361 3.10 9.95 -4.16
N TYR A 362 3.00 8.69 -4.55
CA TYR A 362 3.56 8.16 -5.78
C TYR A 362 3.01 8.88 -7.04
N ALA A 363 1.71 9.17 -7.05
CA ALA A 363 1.10 9.95 -8.13
C ALA A 363 1.68 11.37 -8.19
N ARG A 364 1.82 12.02 -7.03
CA ARG A 364 2.45 13.35 -6.91
C ARG A 364 3.90 13.34 -7.42
N ASP A 365 4.66 12.31 -7.09
CA ASP A 365 6.06 12.19 -7.52
C ASP A 365 6.18 12.01 -9.05
N ILE A 366 5.30 11.22 -9.67
CA ILE A 366 5.26 11.05 -11.12
C ILE A 366 4.89 12.38 -11.81
N LEU A 367 3.84 13.05 -11.34
CA LEU A 367 3.40 14.35 -11.88
C LEU A 367 4.47 15.43 -11.72
N ALA A 368 5.14 15.49 -10.56
CA ALA A 368 6.26 16.39 -10.34
C ALA A 368 7.40 16.18 -11.36
N ASN A 369 7.67 14.91 -11.69
CA ASN A 369 8.67 14.57 -12.72
C ASN A 369 8.23 15.02 -14.12
N ILE A 370 6.95 14.83 -14.49
CA ILE A 370 6.39 15.29 -15.76
C ILE A 370 6.48 16.81 -15.86
N VAL A 371 5.96 17.53 -14.85
CA VAL A 371 5.92 19.00 -14.78
C VAL A 371 7.34 19.57 -14.87
N GLY A 372 8.28 19.03 -14.08
CA GLY A 372 9.68 19.50 -14.06
C GLY A 372 10.44 19.27 -15.38
N LYS A 373 9.92 18.44 -16.29
CA LYS A 373 10.54 18.18 -17.62
C LYS A 373 9.86 18.94 -18.76
N ARG A 374 8.76 19.64 -18.49
CA ARG A 374 7.98 20.38 -19.50
C ARG A 374 8.20 21.86 -19.36
N ARG A 375 8.44 22.53 -20.48
CA ARG A 375 8.55 24.00 -20.52
C ARG A 375 7.18 24.70 -20.44
N THR A 376 6.15 24.03 -20.96
CA THR A 376 4.77 24.53 -20.96
C THR A 376 3.85 23.39 -20.53
N LEU A 377 2.92 23.69 -19.63
CA LEU A 377 1.96 22.74 -19.12
C LEU A 377 0.64 22.83 -19.90
N THR A 378 0.07 21.67 -20.25
CA THR A 378 -1.30 21.60 -20.78
C THR A 378 -2.32 21.93 -19.69
N PRO A 379 -3.58 22.26 -20.04
CA PRO A 379 -4.65 22.40 -19.04
C PRO A 379 -4.77 21.18 -18.11
N ASP A 380 -4.79 19.96 -18.67
CA ASP A 380 -4.87 18.71 -17.92
C ASP A 380 -3.71 18.55 -16.92
N MET A 381 -2.49 18.92 -17.31
CA MET A 381 -1.34 18.85 -16.40
C MET A 381 -1.49 19.77 -15.20
N ARG A 382 -2.06 20.98 -15.41
CA ARG A 382 -2.33 21.94 -14.32
C ARG A 382 -3.41 21.42 -13.39
N GLU A 383 -4.55 20.96 -13.94
CA GLU A 383 -5.64 20.38 -13.15
C GLU A 383 -5.18 19.16 -12.33
N LEU A 384 -4.36 18.29 -12.92
CA LEU A 384 -3.80 17.14 -12.20
C LEU A 384 -2.81 17.57 -11.10
N ALA A 385 -1.99 18.60 -11.35
CA ALA A 385 -1.06 19.13 -10.37
C ALA A 385 -1.83 19.73 -9.17
N ASP A 386 -2.87 20.52 -9.44
CA ASP A 386 -3.74 21.09 -8.41
C ASP A 386 -4.42 20.00 -7.59
N LEU A 387 -4.94 18.95 -8.26
CA LEU A 387 -5.60 17.82 -7.60
C LEU A 387 -4.70 17.10 -6.57
N VAL A 388 -3.40 16.98 -6.86
CA VAL A 388 -2.44 16.33 -5.94
C VAL A 388 -1.66 17.34 -5.09
N ALA A 389 -2.11 18.59 -5.03
CA ALA A 389 -1.46 19.68 -4.29
C ALA A 389 0.03 19.86 -4.65
N LEU A 390 0.36 19.77 -5.94
CA LEU A 390 1.71 20.04 -6.45
C LEU A 390 1.82 21.51 -6.81
N PRO A 391 2.72 22.31 -6.19
CA PRO A 391 2.96 23.67 -6.59
C PRO A 391 3.58 23.70 -8.00
N VAL A 392 2.98 24.46 -8.92
CA VAL A 392 3.39 24.63 -10.32
C VAL A 392 3.58 26.09 -10.66
#